data_fe879c991b240f61f0615c5bd27231ea
#
_entry.id   fe879c991b240f61f0615c5bd27231ea
#
_cell.length_a   1.000
_cell.length_b   1.000
_cell.length_c   1.000
_cell.angle_alpha   90.00
_cell.angle_beta   90.00
_cell.angle_gamma   90.00
#
_symmetry.space_group_name_H-M   'P 1'
#
loop_
_entity.id
_entity.type
_entity.pdbx_description
1 polymer ?
#
loop_
_entity_poly.entity_id
_entity_poly.type
_entity_poly.pdbx_seq_one_letter_code
_entity_poly.pdbx_strand_id
1 'polypeptide(L)'
;PLEQIEAAIDRGVPIFNSGEHGECANIYSDCMVSISKASCVDSRVSMVIKQLVKKAENIESDTERAWVLRSGLDHVYATLSSN
;
A
#
# COMPACT_ATOMS: atom_id res chain seq x y z
N PRO A 1 -4.51 -11.31 3.68
CA PRO A 1 -3.98 -9.94 3.52
C PRO A 1 -2.46 -9.86 3.51
N LEU A 2 -1.77 -10.63 4.35
CA LEU A 2 -0.28 -10.58 4.35
C LEU A 2 0.29 -10.99 3.01
N GLU A 3 -0.26 -12.03 2.41
CA GLU A 3 0.20 -12.51 1.11
C GLU A 3 -0.03 -11.48 0.01
N GLN A 4 -1.13 -10.73 0.10
CA GLN A 4 -1.41 -9.67 -0.85
C GLN A 4 -0.37 -8.56 -0.79
N ILE A 5 0.05 -8.20 0.44
CA ILE A 5 1.07 -7.18 0.64
C ILE A 5 2.40 -7.65 0.09
N GLU A 6 2.80 -8.89 0.40
CA GLU A 6 4.04 -9.46 -0.12
C GLU A 6 4.05 -9.48 -1.64
N ALA A 7 2.95 -9.91 -2.25
CA ALA A 7 2.83 -9.96 -3.71
C ALA A 7 2.91 -8.56 -4.33
N ALA A 8 2.26 -7.57 -3.70
CA ALA A 8 2.28 -6.20 -4.20
C ALA A 8 3.69 -5.61 -4.17
N ILE A 9 4.42 -5.85 -3.08
CA ILE A 9 5.79 -5.35 -2.94
C ILE A 9 6.70 -6.06 -3.94
N ASP A 10 6.59 -7.37 -4.06
CA ASP A 10 7.41 -8.15 -5.01
C ASP A 10 7.19 -7.69 -6.44
N ARG A 11 5.97 -7.30 -6.77
CA ARG A 11 5.65 -6.81 -8.11
C ARG A 11 6.06 -5.35 -8.30
N GLY A 12 5.87 -4.53 -7.27
CA GLY A 12 6.11 -3.10 -7.35
C GLY A 12 7.59 -2.72 -7.41
N VAL A 13 8.45 -3.45 -6.69
CA VAL A 13 9.87 -3.11 -6.60
C VAL A 13 10.57 -3.09 -7.96
N PRO A 14 10.48 -4.14 -8.81
CA PRO A 14 11.12 -4.07 -10.12
C PRO A 14 10.51 -3.01 -11.02
N ILE A 15 9.22 -2.74 -10.90
CA ILE A 15 8.54 -1.71 -11.68
C ILE A 15 9.07 -0.33 -11.28
N PHE A 16 9.21 -0.08 -9.97
CA PHE A 16 9.82 1.15 -9.48
C PHE A 16 11.25 1.30 -10.00
N ASN A 17 12.03 0.23 -9.92
CA ASN A 17 13.42 0.25 -10.33
C ASN A 17 13.61 0.47 -11.84
N SER A 18 12.57 0.17 -12.64
CA SER A 18 12.60 0.43 -14.08
C SER A 18 12.20 1.87 -14.43
N GLY A 19 11.90 2.69 -13.42
CA GLY A 19 11.50 4.08 -13.62
C GLY A 19 10.00 4.31 -13.66
N GLU A 20 9.19 3.25 -13.57
CA GLU A 20 7.74 3.34 -13.64
C GLU A 20 7.15 3.59 -12.25
N HIS A 21 7.51 4.74 -11.65
CA HIS A 21 7.15 5.05 -10.26
C HIS A 21 5.65 5.21 -10.05
N GLY A 22 4.95 5.79 -11.03
CA GLY A 22 3.49 5.94 -10.94
C GLY A 22 2.77 4.62 -10.97
N GLU A 23 3.23 3.69 -11.82
CA GLU A 23 2.64 2.35 -11.89
C GLU A 23 2.87 1.59 -10.59
N CYS A 24 4.07 1.71 -10.01
CA CYS A 24 4.37 1.12 -8.72
C CYS A 24 3.43 1.66 -7.63
N ALA A 25 3.23 2.98 -7.60
CA ALA A 25 2.32 3.61 -6.64
C ALA A 25 0.89 3.07 -6.81
N ASN A 26 0.45 2.87 -8.04
CA ASN A 26 -0.89 2.32 -8.29
C ASN A 26 -1.03 0.89 -7.79
N ILE A 27 0.01 0.07 -7.96
CA ILE A 27 0.01 -1.31 -7.45
C ILE A 27 -0.14 -1.31 -5.94
N TYR A 28 0.61 -0.46 -5.24
CA TYR A 28 0.54 -0.36 -3.79
C TYR A 28 -0.82 0.17 -3.32
N SER A 29 -1.33 1.18 -4.00
CA SER A 29 -2.63 1.77 -3.67
C SER A 29 -3.76 0.75 -3.85
N ASP A 30 -3.76 0.02 -4.96
CA ASP A 30 -4.78 -1.00 -5.23
C ASP A 30 -4.76 -2.09 -4.18
N CYS A 31 -3.56 -2.50 -3.75
CA CYS A 31 -3.41 -3.48 -2.68
C CYS A 31 -4.02 -2.96 -1.37
N MET A 32 -3.73 -1.71 -1.02
CA MET A 32 -4.26 -1.12 0.21
C MET A 32 -5.78 -1.03 0.18
N VAL A 33 -6.36 -0.61 -0.94
CA VAL A 33 -7.81 -0.53 -1.09
C VAL A 33 -8.43 -1.92 -0.93
N SER A 34 -7.83 -2.93 -1.55
CA SER A 34 -8.31 -4.31 -1.45
C SER A 34 -8.31 -4.79 0.01
N ILE A 35 -7.23 -4.53 0.73
CA ILE A 35 -7.10 -4.93 2.14
C ILE A 35 -8.15 -4.21 3.00
N SER A 36 -8.39 -2.93 2.72
CA SER A 36 -9.36 -2.14 3.50
C SER A 36 -10.78 -2.68 3.40
N LYS A 37 -11.07 -3.45 2.34
CA LYS A 37 -12.39 -4.05 2.12
C LYS A 37 -12.51 -5.47 2.65
N ALA A 38 -11.40 -6.05 3.10
CA ALA A 38 -11.41 -7.43 3.59
C ALA A 38 -12.14 -7.51 4.93
N SER A 39 -13.07 -8.47 5.05
CA SER A 39 -13.89 -8.62 6.26
C SER A 39 -13.08 -9.05 7.48
N CYS A 40 -11.91 -9.67 7.27
CA CYS A 40 -11.05 -10.14 8.36
C CYS A 40 -10.15 -9.05 8.92
N VAL A 41 -10.17 -7.84 8.34
CA VAL A 41 -9.32 -6.73 8.76
C VAL A 41 -10.10 -5.84 9.74
N ASP A 42 -9.47 -5.51 10.87
CA ASP A 42 -10.04 -4.63 11.89
C ASP A 42 -10.44 -3.29 11.27
N SER A 43 -11.59 -2.77 11.68
CA SER A 43 -12.11 -1.51 11.12
C SER A 43 -11.18 -0.32 11.36
N ARG A 44 -10.38 -0.35 12.44
CA ARG A 44 -9.41 0.71 12.71
C ARG A 44 -8.26 0.66 11.72
N VAL A 45 -7.80 -0.54 11.37
CA VAL A 45 -6.77 -0.71 10.34
C VAL A 45 -7.32 -0.26 8.99
N SER A 46 -8.54 -0.66 8.67
CA SER A 46 -9.20 -0.25 7.44
C SER A 46 -9.29 1.27 7.32
N MET A 47 -9.62 1.95 8.41
CA MET A 47 -9.72 3.41 8.43
C MET A 47 -8.36 4.07 8.19
N VAL A 48 -7.31 3.55 8.84
CA VAL A 48 -5.94 4.06 8.64
C VAL A 48 -5.53 3.91 7.17
N ILE A 49 -5.83 2.76 6.57
CA ILE A 49 -5.52 2.52 5.15
C ILE A 49 -6.23 3.55 4.26
N LYS A 50 -7.53 3.76 4.50
CA LYS A 50 -8.30 4.71 3.69
C LYS A 50 -7.76 6.12 3.79
N GLN A 51 -7.37 6.54 4.99
CA GLN A 51 -6.78 7.86 5.20
C GLN A 51 -5.44 7.99 4.48
N LEU A 52 -4.63 6.94 4.51
CA LEU A 52 -3.32 6.95 3.87
C LEU A 52 -3.45 6.99 2.35
N VAL A 53 -4.36 6.21 1.78
CA VAL A 53 -4.62 6.22 0.34
C VAL A 53 -5.09 7.61 -0.10
N LYS A 54 -5.98 8.22 0.67
CA LYS A 54 -6.47 9.56 0.38
C LYS A 54 -5.35 10.59 0.45
N LYS A 55 -4.49 10.49 1.44
CA LYS A 55 -3.33 11.38 1.56
C LYS A 55 -2.40 11.22 0.36
N ALA A 56 -2.16 10.00 -0.07
CA ALA A 56 -1.28 9.71 -1.20
C ALA A 56 -1.82 10.31 -2.50
N GLU A 57 -3.14 10.32 -2.68
CA GLU A 57 -3.76 10.92 -3.87
C GLU A 57 -3.42 12.40 -4.05
N ASN A 58 -3.10 13.10 -2.96
CA ASN A 58 -2.76 14.51 -2.98
C ASN A 58 -1.27 14.79 -3.17
N ILE A 59 -0.45 13.74 -3.29
CA ILE A 59 0.98 13.87 -3.52
C ILE A 59 1.22 13.86 -5.03
N GLU A 60 1.82 14.94 -5.55
CA GLU A 60 2.06 15.06 -6.99
C GLU A 60 3.18 14.16 -7.49
N SER A 61 4.25 14.03 -6.71
CA SER A 61 5.40 13.23 -7.12
C SER A 61 5.06 11.73 -7.08
N ASP A 62 5.21 11.07 -8.22
CA ASP A 62 4.99 9.62 -8.32
C ASP A 62 5.94 8.85 -7.40
N THR A 63 7.20 9.29 -7.36
CA THR A 63 8.21 8.66 -6.51
C THR A 63 7.85 8.79 -5.03
N GLU A 64 7.47 9.99 -4.61
CA GLU A 64 7.10 10.23 -3.22
C GLU A 64 5.83 9.46 -2.85
N ARG A 65 4.85 9.43 -3.74
CA ARG A 65 3.61 8.68 -3.54
C ARG A 65 3.89 7.19 -3.35
N ALA A 66 4.77 6.63 -4.18
CA ALA A 66 5.16 5.23 -4.07
C ALA A 66 5.81 4.93 -2.72
N TRP A 67 6.69 5.80 -2.26
CA TRP A 67 7.36 5.62 -0.96
C TRP A 67 6.40 5.73 0.22
N VAL A 68 5.47 6.67 0.17
CA VAL A 68 4.46 6.83 1.23
C VAL A 68 3.59 5.58 1.30
N LEU A 69 3.16 5.08 0.14
CA LEU A 69 2.32 3.88 0.10
C LEU A 69 3.10 2.63 0.53
N ARG A 70 4.36 2.52 0.14
CA ARG A 70 5.23 1.42 0.56
C ARG A 70 5.40 1.41 2.09
N SER A 71 5.65 2.58 2.67
CA SER A 71 5.76 2.69 4.12
C SER A 71 4.47 2.29 4.81
N GLY A 72 3.35 2.67 4.22
CA GLY A 72 2.03 2.28 4.73
C GLY A 72 1.80 0.77 4.67
N LEU A 73 2.19 0.14 3.56
CA LEU A 73 2.07 -1.31 3.43
C LEU A 73 2.94 -2.03 4.46
N ASP A 74 4.16 -1.55 4.68
CA ASP A 74 5.05 -2.13 5.68
C ASP A 74 4.44 -2.03 7.09
N HIS A 75 3.83 -0.89 7.40
CA HIS A 75 3.19 -0.68 8.69
C HIS A 75 1.98 -1.61 8.87
N VAL A 76 1.14 -1.70 7.85
CA VAL A 76 -0.03 -2.59 7.89
C VAL A 76 0.41 -4.04 8.02
N TYR A 77 1.45 -4.44 7.29
CA TYR A 77 1.99 -5.78 7.39
C TYR A 77 2.43 -6.10 8.82
N ALA A 78 3.18 -5.19 9.43
CA ALA A 78 3.64 -5.36 10.80
C ALA A 78 2.46 -5.46 11.78
N THR A 79 1.44 -4.63 11.60
CA THR A 79 0.26 -4.63 12.45
C THR A 79 -0.51 -5.95 12.34
N LEU A 80 -0.73 -6.42 11.11
CA LEU A 80 -1.48 -7.66 10.89
C LEU A 80 -0.70 -8.89 11.33
N SER A 81 0.61 -8.87 11.21
CA SER A 81 1.45 -10.03 11.57
C SER A 81 1.74 -10.12 13.06
N SER A 82 1.48 -9.06 13.83
CA SER A 82 1.75 -9.05 15.28
C SER A 82 0.66 -9.77 16.09
N ASN A 83 -0.39 -10.20 15.44
CA ASN A 83 -1.42 -11.00 16.08
C ASN A 83 -1.08 -12.50 15.99
#